data_186005c281347704df85fa8dc55912fe
#
_entry.id   186005c281347704df85fa8dc55912fe
#
_cell.length_a   1.000
_cell.length_b   1.000
_cell.length_c   1.000
_cell.angle_alpha   90.00
_cell.angle_beta   90.00
_cell.angle_gamma   90.00
#
_symmetry.space_group_name_H-M   'P 1'
#
loop_
_entity.id
_entity.type
_entity.pdbx_description
1 polymer ?
#
loop_
_entity_poly.entity_id
_entity_poly.type
_entity_poly.pdbx_seq_one_letter_code
_entity_poly.pdbx_strand_id
1 'polypeptide(L)'
;LYSKIILGPIGDEDIKPGTEDXSLVLEREDEQEDRPPMYKVLLLNDDYTPMEFVVFILRRVFNLQMEQAVNLMLAIHTQGVGVVGVFSHEIAETKATQVVRLAKENEHPLQCQIEKDE
;
A
#
# COMPACT_ATOMS: atom_id res chain seq x y z
N LEU A 1 -3.22 0.86 8.38
CA LEU A 1 -3.62 0.21 7.19
C LEU A 1 -2.44 -0.31 6.40
N TYR A 2 -1.64 0.56 5.95
CA TYR A 2 -0.49 0.09 5.22
C TYR A 2 0.50 -0.63 6.12
N SER A 3 0.52 -0.33 7.39
CA SER A 3 1.42 -1.06 8.26
C SER A 3 1.03 -2.52 8.32
N LYS A 4 -0.25 -2.79 8.21
CA LYS A 4 -0.67 -4.15 8.16
C LYS A 4 -0.10 -4.84 6.92
N ILE A 5 -0.10 -4.14 5.81
CA ILE A 5 0.41 -4.71 4.59
C ILE A 5 1.89 -4.98 4.72
N ILE A 6 2.61 -4.07 5.33
CA ILE A 6 4.04 -4.22 5.44
C ILE A 6 4.41 -5.25 6.46
N LEU A 7 3.71 -5.24 7.59
CA LEU A 7 4.06 -6.15 8.65
C LEU A 7 3.53 -7.54 8.44
N GLY A 8 2.42 -7.64 7.75
CA GLY A 8 1.83 -8.92 7.54
C GLY A 8 2.81 -9.95 7.08
N PRO A 9 3.51 -9.66 6.06
CA PRO A 9 4.46 -10.63 5.59
C PRO A 9 5.59 -10.81 6.55
N ILE A 10 5.87 -9.79 7.26
CA ILE A 10 6.93 -9.92 8.11
C ILE A 10 6.71 -10.66 9.26
N GLY A 11 6.18 -10.35 9.77
CA GLY A 11 6.13 -10.96 10.84
C GLY A 11 6.29 -11.81 11.31
N ASP A 12 6.37 -11.69 11.38
CA ASP A 12 6.47 -12.28 11.92
C ASP A 12 6.58 -12.99 12.35
N GLU A 13 6.77 -13.15 12.57
CA GLU A 13 6.97 -13.65 13.05
C GLU A 13 7.36 -14.16 13.42
N ASP A 14 7.71 -14.30 13.55
CA ASP A 14 8.17 -14.79 13.87
C ASP A 14 8.82 -14.93 14.40
N ILE A 15 9.30 -14.72 14.60
CA ILE A 15 10.04 -14.72 14.98
C ILE A 15 10.47 -14.99 15.87
N LYS A 16 10.87 -15.18 16.34
CA LYS A 16 11.26 -15.44 17.12
C LYS A 16 11.73 -15.03 17.88
N PRO A 17 11.70 -15.12 18.08
CA PRO A 17 11.81 -14.75 19.01
C PRO A 17 12.88 -14.34 19.72
N GLY A 18 12.84 -13.95 20.33
CA GLY A 18 13.66 -13.48 21.05
C GLY A 18 14.93 -13.56 20.91
N THR A 19 15.05 -14.12 20.51
CA THR A 19 16.13 -14.46 20.36
C THR A 19 16.94 -13.45 20.33
N GLU A 20 17.18 -12.99 20.05
CA GLU A 20 18.01 -12.29 19.87
C GLU A 20 17.84 -11.01 20.07
N ASP A 21 17.54 -10.58 20.80
CA ASP A 21 17.27 -9.37 21.07
C ASP A 21 18.27 -8.30 20.81
N UNK A 22 19.19 -8.19 21.36
CA UNK A 22 19.94 -7.25 21.34
C UNK A 22 20.56 -6.98 20.24
N SER A 23 21.11 -7.82 19.88
CA SER A 23 21.88 -7.66 18.68
C SER A 23 20.97 -7.34 17.52
N LEU A 24 19.78 -7.88 17.58
CA LEU A 24 18.84 -7.54 16.55
C LEU A 24 18.52 -6.07 16.54
N VAL A 25 18.40 -5.50 17.72
CA VAL A 25 18.10 -4.09 17.79
C VAL A 25 19.23 -3.27 17.17
N LEU A 26 20.45 -3.65 17.47
CA LEU A 26 21.57 -2.94 16.89
C LEU A 26 21.59 -3.05 15.37
N GLU A 27 21.30 -4.24 14.90
CA GLU A 27 21.29 -4.42 13.47
C GLU A 27 20.21 -3.58 12.81
N ARG A 28 19.09 -3.46 13.48
CA ARG A 28 18.04 -2.65 12.90
C ARG A 28 18.44 -1.20 12.79
N GLU A 29 19.15 -0.70 13.77
CA GLU A 29 19.61 0.67 13.67
C GLU A 29 20.52 0.88 12.48
N ASP A 30 21.42 -0.06 12.26
CA ASP A 30 22.27 0.04 11.10
C ASP A 30 21.49 -0.06 9.82
N GLU A 31 20.51 -0.94 9.79
CA GLU A 31 19.72 -1.10 8.62
C GLU A 31 18.91 0.15 8.29
N GLN A 32 18.46 0.84 9.32
CA GLN A 32 17.71 2.04 9.06
C GLN A 32 18.52 3.07 8.30
N GLU A 33 19.78 3.17 8.61
CA GLU A 33 20.63 4.11 7.92
C GLU A 33 20.80 3.76 6.46
N ASP A 34 20.82 2.46 6.17
CA ASP A 34 21.07 2.00 4.82
C ASP A 34 19.81 1.56 4.10
N ARG A 35 18.68 1.68 4.73
CA ARG A 35 17.45 1.18 4.17
C ARG A 35 17.08 1.97 2.93
N PRO A 36 16.68 1.30 1.85
CA PRO A 36 16.24 2.04 0.69
C PRO A 36 14.96 2.83 1.00
N PRO A 37 14.74 3.89 0.28
CA PRO A 37 13.55 4.68 0.52
C PRO A 37 12.29 3.91 0.22
N MET A 38 11.23 4.23 0.94
CA MET A 38 9.92 3.66 0.73
C MET A 38 9.07 4.63 -0.07
N TYR A 39 8.02 4.10 -0.70
CA TYR A 39 7.16 4.89 -1.55
C TYR A 39 5.71 4.66 -1.19
N LYS A 40 4.97 5.76 -1.18
CA LYS A 40 3.53 5.72 -0.96
C LYS A 40 2.83 5.47 -2.28
N VAL A 41 1.80 4.64 -2.25
CA VAL A 41 0.95 4.44 -3.40
C VAL A 41 -0.35 5.20 -3.14
N LEU A 42 -0.72 6.06 -4.06
CA LEU A 42 -1.86 6.94 -3.90
C LEU A 42 -2.91 6.65 -4.98
N LEU A 43 -4.17 6.62 -4.57
CA LEU A 43 -5.26 6.58 -5.51
C LEU A 43 -5.95 7.94 -5.52
N LEU A 44 -6.27 8.40 -6.72
CA LEU A 44 -6.90 9.69 -6.90
C LEU A 44 -8.36 9.54 -7.26
N ASN A 45 -9.17 10.39 -6.67
CA ASN A 45 -10.59 10.39 -6.98
C ASN A 45 -10.84 10.95 -8.38
N ASP A 46 -11.87 10.46 -9.02
CA ASP A 46 -12.35 11.05 -10.25
C ASP A 46 -13.86 10.86 -10.31
N ASP A 47 -14.50 11.48 -11.28
CA ASP A 47 -15.95 11.51 -11.33
C ASP A 47 -16.57 10.34 -12.07
N TYR A 48 -15.75 9.46 -12.63
CA TYR A 48 -16.29 8.44 -13.53
C TYR A 48 -16.05 7.01 -13.06
N THR A 49 -15.06 6.78 -12.26
CA THR A 49 -14.78 5.43 -11.78
C THR A 49 -15.79 5.05 -10.71
N PRO A 50 -16.50 3.94 -10.86
CA PRO A 50 -17.49 3.56 -9.86
C PRO A 50 -16.84 3.26 -8.51
N MET A 51 -17.57 3.57 -7.45
CA MET A 51 -17.06 3.29 -6.11
C MET A 51 -16.77 1.81 -5.92
N GLU A 52 -17.63 0.96 -6.43
CA GLU A 52 -17.42 -0.47 -6.26
C GLU A 52 -16.15 -0.95 -6.98
N PHE A 53 -15.77 -0.27 -8.06
CA PHE A 53 -14.54 -0.65 -8.71
C PHE A 53 -13.34 -0.26 -7.86
N VAL A 54 -13.41 0.89 -7.19
CA VAL A 54 -12.32 1.27 -6.29
C VAL A 54 -12.20 0.28 -5.15
N VAL A 55 -13.33 -0.15 -4.59
CA VAL A 55 -13.29 -1.17 -3.54
C VAL A 55 -12.68 -2.46 -4.09
N PHE A 56 -13.06 -2.85 -5.30
CA PHE A 56 -12.48 -4.02 -5.92
C PHE A 56 -10.96 -3.91 -6.04
N ILE A 57 -10.48 -2.78 -6.49
CA ILE A 57 -9.03 -2.56 -6.61
C ILE A 57 -8.35 -2.66 -5.25
N LEU A 58 -8.93 -2.02 -4.25
CA LEU A 58 -8.32 -2.04 -2.93
C LEU A 58 -8.25 -3.45 -2.36
N ARG A 59 -9.24 -4.26 -2.66
CA ARG A 59 -9.22 -5.62 -2.17
C ARG A 59 -8.33 -6.53 -3.01
N ARG A 60 -8.37 -6.36 -4.32
CA ARG A 60 -7.66 -7.28 -5.21
C ARG A 60 -6.17 -6.99 -5.26
N VAL A 61 -5.80 -5.75 -5.41
CA VAL A 61 -4.39 -5.39 -5.59
C VAL A 61 -3.71 -5.18 -4.25
N PHE A 62 -4.40 -4.58 -3.30
CA PHE A 62 -3.80 -4.22 -2.02
C PHE A 62 -4.22 -5.12 -0.87
N ASN A 63 -5.09 -6.06 -1.15
CA ASN A 63 -5.41 -7.11 -0.19
C ASN A 63 -6.07 -6.60 1.09
N LEU A 64 -6.81 -5.50 0.99
CA LEU A 64 -7.48 -4.96 2.16
C LEU A 64 -8.75 -5.75 2.47
N GLN A 65 -9.13 -5.76 3.74
CA GLN A 65 -10.40 -6.31 4.14
C GLN A 65 -11.53 -5.42 3.62
N MET A 66 -12.72 -5.99 3.49
CA MET A 66 -13.84 -5.23 2.92
C MET A 66 -14.09 -3.93 3.67
N GLU A 67 -14.13 -3.98 4.99
CA GLU A 67 -14.41 -2.78 5.76
C GLU A 67 -13.35 -1.72 5.55
N GLN A 68 -12.10 -2.14 5.55
CA GLN A 68 -11.00 -1.21 5.30
C GLN A 68 -11.09 -0.61 3.91
N ALA A 69 -11.42 -1.45 2.93
CA ALA A 69 -11.50 -0.98 1.56
C ALA A 69 -12.61 0.04 1.39
N VAL A 70 -13.77 -0.22 1.99
CA VAL A 70 -14.87 0.70 1.89
C VAL A 70 -14.53 2.04 2.56
N ASN A 71 -13.94 1.96 3.75
CA ASN A 71 -13.59 3.19 4.46
C ASN A 71 -12.57 4.00 3.69
N LEU A 72 -11.59 3.34 3.10
CA LEU A 72 -10.58 4.07 2.34
C LEU A 72 -11.18 4.63 1.05
N MET A 73 -12.05 3.88 0.39
CA MET A 73 -12.70 4.38 -0.80
C MET A 73 -13.50 5.65 -0.49
N LEU A 74 -14.20 5.66 0.65
CA LEU A 74 -14.96 6.85 1.01
C LEU A 74 -14.04 8.02 1.32
N ALA A 75 -12.89 7.75 1.95
CA ALA A 75 -11.95 8.82 2.20
C ALA A 75 -11.38 9.39 0.91
N ILE A 76 -11.09 8.53 -0.06
CA ILE A 76 -10.61 9.01 -1.35
C ILE A 76 -11.68 9.86 -2.02
N HIS A 77 -12.92 9.40 -1.95
CA HIS A 77 -14.02 10.11 -2.57
C HIS A 77 -14.19 11.51 -1.98
N THR A 78 -14.08 11.63 -0.66
CA THR A 78 -14.33 12.91 -0.02
C THR A 78 -13.12 13.82 -0.01
N GLN A 79 -11.92 13.27 0.04
CA GLN A 79 -10.71 14.09 0.17
C GLN A 79 -9.95 14.25 -1.14
N GLY A 80 -10.29 13.48 -2.14
CA GLY A 80 -9.66 13.61 -3.43
C GLY A 80 -8.50 12.68 -3.67
N VAL A 81 -7.87 12.20 -2.62
CA VAL A 81 -6.72 11.31 -2.74
C VAL A 81 -6.60 10.52 -1.45
N GLY A 82 -6.08 9.32 -1.55
CA GLY A 82 -5.81 8.51 -0.38
C GLY A 82 -4.55 7.70 -0.55
N VAL A 83 -3.82 7.52 0.56
CA VAL A 83 -2.64 6.68 0.56
C VAL A 83 -3.10 5.26 0.84
N VAL A 84 -2.79 4.37 -0.08
CA VAL A 84 -3.23 2.99 0.05
C VAL A 84 -2.23 2.14 0.81
N GLY A 85 -0.96 2.44 0.67
CA GLY A 85 0.07 1.70 1.35
C GLY A 85 1.43 2.29 1.06
N VAL A 86 2.43 1.76 1.76
CA VAL A 86 3.81 2.21 1.62
C VAL A 86 4.65 0.97 1.35
N PHE A 87 5.43 1.02 0.29
CA PHE A 87 6.16 -0.15 -0.19
C PHE A 87 7.52 0.24 -0.69
N SER A 88 8.36 -0.74 -0.94
CA SER A 88 9.59 -0.47 -1.66
C SER A 88 9.24 0.06 -3.06
N HIS A 89 10.19 0.71 -3.69
CA HIS A 89 9.92 1.31 -4.99
C HIS A 89 9.42 0.27 -5.99
N GLU A 90 10.07 -0.87 -6.02
CA GLU A 90 9.72 -1.89 -6.99
C GLU A 90 8.31 -2.41 -6.78
N ILE A 91 7.96 -2.66 -5.53
CA ILE A 91 6.62 -3.16 -5.23
C ILE A 91 5.58 -2.09 -5.49
N ALA A 92 5.89 -0.84 -5.13
CA ALA A 92 4.96 0.26 -5.39
C ALA A 92 4.68 0.39 -6.88
N GLU A 93 5.72 0.30 -7.70
CA GLU A 93 5.52 0.37 -9.14
C GLU A 93 4.69 -0.78 -9.67
N THR A 94 4.93 -1.97 -9.17
CA THR A 94 4.18 -3.13 -9.62
C THR A 94 2.70 -2.96 -9.28
N LYS A 95 2.41 -2.51 -8.07
CA LYS A 95 1.02 -2.35 -7.69
C LYS A 95 0.35 -1.23 -8.48
N ALA A 96 1.04 -0.12 -8.67
CA ALA A 96 0.48 0.96 -9.46
C ALA A 96 0.19 0.51 -10.89
N THR A 97 1.10 -0.26 -11.46
CA THR A 97 0.89 -0.77 -12.80
C THR A 97 -0.33 -1.69 -12.87
N GLN A 98 -0.50 -2.53 -11.85
CA GLN A 98 -1.66 -3.42 -11.80
C GLN A 98 -2.95 -2.62 -11.74
N VAL A 99 -2.96 -1.55 -10.94
CA VAL A 99 -4.17 -0.73 -10.83
C VAL A 99 -4.50 -0.12 -12.18
N VAL A 100 -3.51 0.48 -12.82
CA VAL A 100 -3.76 1.18 -14.08
C VAL A 100 -4.23 0.19 -15.15
N ARG A 101 -3.60 -0.98 -15.18
CA ARG A 101 -3.99 -1.97 -16.17
C ARG A 101 -5.43 -2.44 -15.97
N LEU A 102 -5.79 -2.75 -14.72
CA LEU A 102 -7.15 -3.19 -14.43
C LEU A 102 -8.17 -2.09 -14.74
N ALA A 103 -7.81 -0.84 -14.42
CA ALA A 103 -8.72 0.26 -14.72
C ALA A 103 -8.92 0.40 -16.23
N LYS A 104 -7.85 0.32 -16.99
CA LYS A 104 -7.99 0.42 -18.44
C LYS A 104 -8.80 -0.72 -19.01
N GLU A 105 -8.59 -1.92 -18.52
CA GLU A 105 -9.34 -3.07 -19.00
C GLU A 105 -10.83 -2.91 -18.76
N ASN A 106 -11.19 -2.20 -17.72
CA ASN A 106 -12.59 -1.96 -17.39
C ASN A 106 -13.06 -0.57 -17.81
N GLU A 107 -12.24 0.15 -18.57
CA GLU A 107 -12.59 1.43 -19.14
C GLU A 107 -12.90 2.46 -18.07
N HIS A 108 -12.11 2.47 -17.00
CA HIS A 108 -12.24 3.48 -15.95
C HIS A 108 -10.99 4.34 -15.92
N PRO A 109 -11.15 5.65 -15.66
CA PRO A 109 -10.00 6.56 -15.65
C PRO A 109 -9.26 6.64 -14.32
N LEU A 110 -9.43 5.66 -13.47
CA LEU A 110 -8.79 5.68 -12.15
C LEU A 110 -7.29 5.86 -12.28
N GLN A 111 -6.73 6.79 -11.50
CA GLN A 111 -5.31 7.08 -11.52
C GLN A 111 -4.64 6.64 -10.24
N CYS A 112 -3.44 6.18 -10.39
CA CYS A 112 -2.63 5.70 -9.28
C CYS A 112 -1.23 6.29 -9.43
N GLN A 113 -0.75 6.89 -8.35
CA GLN A 113 0.58 7.52 -8.35
C GLN A 113 1.42 6.95 -7.25
N ILE A 114 2.73 7.09 -7.37
CA ILE A 114 3.62 6.76 -6.28
C ILE A 114 4.45 7.99 -5.94
N GLU A 115 4.74 8.15 -4.66
CA GLU A 115 5.54 9.26 -4.14
C GLU A 115 6.49 8.74 -3.10
N LYS A 116 7.68 9.29 -3.09
CA LYS A 116 8.63 8.92 -2.06
C LYS A 116 8.07 9.26 -0.68
N ASP A 117 8.20 8.34 0.23
CA ASP A 117 7.67 8.51 1.58
C ASP A 117 8.76 9.13 2.43
N GLU A 118 8.68 10.42 2.63
CA GLU A 118 9.64 11.13 3.44
C GLU A 118 9.03 11.50 4.75
#